data_c114356664fb6f186399fda310f4c1ad
#
_entry.id   c114356664fb6f186399fda310f4c1ad
#
_cell.length_a   1.000
_cell.length_b   1.000
_cell.length_c   1.000
_cell.angle_alpha   90.00
_cell.angle_beta   90.00
_cell.angle_gamma   90.00
#
_symmetry.space_group_name_H-M   'P 1'
#
loop_
_entity.id
_entity.type
_entity.pdbx_description
1 polymer ?
#
loop_
_entity_poly.entity_id
_entity_poly.type
_entity_poly.pdbx_seq_one_letter_code
_entity_poly.pdbx_strand_id
1 'polypeptide(L)'
;MFKKAIDIGSSYTRPLLTGKVLYNDRKIINFINTLIILNKDGDVLTSARVADLFLISTDTNEVFNPIIKEMKGLKKKDVEKLEKKYGIKDNTVISLHNIIVQITSNVNNLTIIKHPYLDLAIIRFKSINKNEFNNFPIFNTKDKGIGTSICHLGFAFPNYDAFSYDKENEKIIVTNKMMNFPLFPLNGVITRNIIDSNGLITMFETSIPCLPGQNGGPVLNINGEIIGLLIDNKKIVDQENPDIIMNLGNAISSSVIINFLENQNIPVAKNN
;
A
#
# COMPACT_ATOMS: atom_id res chain seq x y z
N MET A 1 -23.18 6.74 -10.37
CA MET A 1 -23.54 6.29 -9.02
C MET A 1 -22.48 6.72 -8.00
N PHE A 2 -21.21 6.36 -8.11
CA PHE A 2 -20.15 6.64 -7.11
C PHE A 2 -19.39 7.97 -7.27
N LYS A 3 -19.75 8.89 -8.18
CA LYS A 3 -18.96 10.12 -8.41
C LYS A 3 -18.68 10.87 -7.11
N LYS A 4 -19.71 11.18 -6.31
CA LYS A 4 -19.55 11.87 -5.03
C LYS A 4 -18.70 11.10 -4.03
N ALA A 5 -18.86 9.77 -3.97
CA ALA A 5 -18.06 8.91 -3.10
C ALA A 5 -16.58 8.92 -3.48
N ILE A 6 -16.28 8.90 -4.79
CA ILE A 6 -14.93 9.00 -5.33
C ILE A 6 -14.31 10.36 -4.99
N ASP A 7 -15.04 11.45 -5.18
CA ASP A 7 -14.58 12.80 -4.85
C ASP A 7 -14.22 12.92 -3.35
N ILE A 8 -15.06 12.37 -2.47
CA ILE A 8 -14.79 12.31 -1.02
C ILE A 8 -13.55 11.44 -0.73
N GLY A 9 -13.53 10.20 -1.24
CA GLY A 9 -12.44 9.26 -0.99
C GLY A 9 -11.09 9.74 -1.51
N SER A 10 -11.08 10.45 -2.64
CA SER A 10 -9.85 11.01 -3.23
C SER A 10 -9.14 12.02 -2.32
N SER A 11 -9.89 12.70 -1.44
CA SER A 11 -9.35 13.73 -0.57
C SER A 11 -8.39 13.18 0.50
N TYR A 12 -8.53 11.91 0.91
CA TYR A 12 -7.70 11.26 1.93
C TYR A 12 -6.95 10.01 1.42
N THR A 13 -7.13 9.60 0.17
CA THR A 13 -6.42 8.47 -0.43
C THR A 13 -5.15 8.93 -1.13
N ARG A 14 -4.00 8.31 -0.84
CA ARG A 14 -2.70 8.71 -1.39
C ARG A 14 -1.94 7.52 -1.98
N PRO A 15 -1.18 7.71 -3.07
CA PRO A 15 -0.29 6.68 -3.59
C PRO A 15 1.00 6.61 -2.77
N LEU A 16 1.42 5.39 -2.49
CA LEU A 16 2.77 5.03 -2.06
C LEU A 16 3.54 4.53 -3.28
N LEU A 17 4.56 5.26 -3.68
CA LEU A 17 5.46 4.88 -4.76
C LEU A 17 6.66 4.18 -4.16
N THR A 18 7.01 3.02 -4.71
CA THR A 18 8.18 2.24 -4.30
C THR A 18 9.06 1.94 -5.50
N GLY A 19 10.32 2.34 -5.44
CA GLY A 19 11.36 2.00 -6.43
C GLY A 19 12.33 0.99 -5.87
N LYS A 20 12.49 -0.17 -6.52
CA LYS A 20 13.51 -1.19 -6.19
C LYS A 20 14.61 -1.16 -7.24
N VAL A 21 15.87 -1.12 -6.80
CA VAL A 21 17.05 -1.22 -7.67
C VAL A 21 17.60 -2.64 -7.65
N LEU A 22 17.74 -3.24 -8.81
CA LEU A 22 18.41 -4.53 -8.97
C LEU A 22 19.92 -4.33 -9.13
N TYR A 23 20.71 -5.30 -8.66
CA TYR A 23 22.16 -5.21 -8.63
C TYR A 23 22.78 -5.11 -10.01
N ASN A 24 22.44 -5.99 -10.96
CA ASN A 24 23.15 -6.14 -12.22
C ASN A 24 23.19 -4.85 -13.05
N ASP A 25 22.05 -4.43 -13.57
CA ASP A 25 21.93 -3.32 -14.52
C ASP A 25 21.49 -2.00 -13.87
N ARG A 26 21.34 -2.00 -12.54
CA ARG A 26 20.73 -0.90 -11.79
C ARG A 26 19.33 -0.55 -12.28
N LYS A 27 18.65 -1.56 -12.83
CA LYS A 27 17.28 -1.40 -13.27
C LYS A 27 16.38 -1.08 -12.08
N ILE A 28 15.53 -0.08 -12.26
CA ILE A 28 14.51 0.26 -11.29
C ILE A 28 13.21 -0.45 -11.65
N ILE A 29 12.63 -1.14 -10.67
CA ILE A 29 11.29 -1.71 -10.76
C ILE A 29 10.37 -0.87 -9.89
N ASN A 30 9.38 -0.26 -10.52
CA ASN A 30 8.43 0.64 -9.87
C ASN A 30 7.17 -0.13 -9.42
N PHE A 31 6.72 0.18 -8.21
CA PHE A 31 5.46 -0.31 -7.64
C PHE A 31 4.64 0.85 -7.10
N ILE A 32 3.35 0.68 -7.10
CA ILE A 32 2.43 1.61 -6.43
C ILE A 32 1.56 0.82 -5.45
N ASN A 33 1.21 1.44 -4.35
CA ASN A 33 0.23 0.96 -3.39
C ASN A 33 -0.63 2.13 -2.93
N THR A 34 -1.64 1.85 -2.13
CA THR A 34 -2.59 2.85 -1.68
C THR A 34 -2.55 3.00 -0.17
N LEU A 35 -2.64 4.23 0.30
CA LEU A 35 -2.70 4.62 1.70
C LEU A 35 -3.94 5.46 1.98
N ILE A 36 -4.45 5.41 3.20
CA ILE A 36 -5.58 6.21 3.68
C ILE A 36 -5.09 7.11 4.83
N ILE A 37 -5.16 8.42 4.65
CA ILE A 37 -4.82 9.39 5.69
C ILE A 37 -5.98 9.46 6.68
N LEU A 38 -5.73 9.18 7.95
CA LEU A 38 -6.76 9.10 8.99
C LEU A 38 -7.04 10.42 9.69
N ASN A 39 -6.00 11.23 9.91
CA ASN A 39 -6.09 12.46 10.69
C ASN A 39 -4.93 13.43 10.42
N LYS A 40 -4.98 14.59 11.08
CA LYS A 40 -3.92 15.63 11.01
C LYS A 40 -2.65 15.27 11.77
N ASP A 41 -2.69 14.26 12.62
CA ASP A 41 -1.55 13.85 13.45
C ASP A 41 -0.57 12.96 12.70
N GLY A 42 -0.94 12.54 11.48
CA GLY A 42 -0.08 11.76 10.61
C GLY A 42 -0.29 10.25 10.71
N ASP A 43 -1.44 9.84 11.26
CA ASP A 43 -1.82 8.44 11.22
C ASP A 43 -2.35 8.07 9.83
N VAL A 44 -1.83 6.98 9.31
CA VAL A 44 -2.13 6.45 7.97
C VAL A 44 -2.51 4.99 8.10
N LEU A 45 -3.62 4.60 7.49
CA LEU A 45 -4.09 3.22 7.42
C LEU A 45 -3.69 2.59 6.09
N THR A 46 -3.23 1.34 6.15
CA THR A 46 -2.93 0.53 4.96
C THR A 46 -2.88 -0.95 5.32
N SER A 47 -2.55 -1.83 4.37
CA SER A 47 -2.27 -3.23 4.67
C SER A 47 -0.90 -3.40 5.34
N ALA A 48 -0.73 -4.45 6.15
CA ALA A 48 0.54 -4.74 6.82
C ALA A 48 1.68 -4.97 5.80
N ARG A 49 1.39 -5.65 4.69
CA ARG A 49 2.37 -5.87 3.60
C ARG A 49 2.84 -4.57 2.96
N VAL A 50 1.97 -3.59 2.83
CA VAL A 50 2.34 -2.25 2.31
C VAL A 50 3.18 -1.50 3.34
N ALA A 51 2.82 -1.57 4.62
CA ALA A 51 3.61 -0.97 5.69
C ALA A 51 5.01 -1.59 5.80
N ASP A 52 5.16 -2.89 5.53
CA ASP A 52 6.46 -3.59 5.53
C ASP A 52 7.45 -3.04 4.51
N LEU A 53 6.99 -2.39 3.43
CA LEU A 53 7.89 -1.77 2.47
C LEU A 53 8.80 -0.70 3.09
N PHE A 54 8.35 -0.03 4.16
CA PHE A 54 9.18 0.94 4.88
C PHE A 54 10.28 0.26 5.69
N LEU A 55 9.97 -0.86 6.37
CA LEU A 55 10.96 -1.64 7.12
C LEU A 55 11.97 -2.28 6.16
N ILE A 56 11.49 -2.95 5.11
CA ILE A 56 12.32 -3.58 4.08
C ILE A 56 13.23 -2.53 3.41
N SER A 57 12.74 -1.31 3.21
CA SER A 57 13.54 -0.21 2.66
C SER A 57 14.71 0.13 3.58
N THR A 58 14.46 0.30 4.87
CA THR A 58 15.50 0.59 5.87
C THR A 58 16.52 -0.52 5.91
N ASP A 59 16.08 -1.76 6.12
CA ASP A 59 16.97 -2.93 6.25
C ASP A 59 17.82 -3.14 4.98
N THR A 60 17.19 -3.06 3.80
CA THR A 60 17.88 -3.23 2.51
C THR A 60 18.96 -2.17 2.33
N ASN A 61 18.63 -0.91 2.57
CA ASN A 61 19.55 0.19 2.36
C ASN A 61 20.68 0.18 3.41
N GLU A 62 20.43 -0.19 4.66
CA GLU A 62 21.46 -0.33 5.69
C GLU A 62 22.46 -1.44 5.35
N VAL A 63 21.98 -2.56 4.81
CA VAL A 63 22.84 -3.70 4.44
C VAL A 63 23.66 -3.39 3.18
N PHE A 64 23.00 -2.93 2.12
CA PHE A 64 23.64 -2.86 0.80
C PHE A 64 24.38 -1.55 0.51
N ASN A 65 23.99 -0.40 1.08
CA ASN A 65 24.71 0.85 0.82
C ASN A 65 26.20 0.80 1.16
N PRO A 66 26.65 0.27 2.31
CA PRO A 66 28.08 0.14 2.59
C PRO A 66 28.78 -0.84 1.64
N ILE A 67 28.14 -1.96 1.29
CA ILE A 67 28.71 -2.97 0.39
C ILE A 67 28.92 -2.40 -1.02
N ILE A 68 27.91 -1.73 -1.57
CA ILE A 68 27.98 -1.11 -2.90
C ILE A 68 29.04 -0.01 -2.91
N LYS A 69 29.16 0.75 -1.83
CA LYS A 69 30.23 1.76 -1.68
C LYS A 69 31.62 1.13 -1.62
N GLU A 70 31.77 -0.02 -0.94
CA GLU A 70 33.03 -0.78 -0.89
C GLU A 70 33.41 -1.30 -2.29
N MET A 71 32.48 -1.73 -3.10
CA MET A 71 32.69 -2.23 -4.46
C MET A 71 33.13 -1.14 -5.45
N LYS A 72 32.86 0.12 -5.14
CA LYS A 72 33.14 1.24 -6.06
C LYS A 72 34.64 1.38 -6.32
N GLY A 73 35.03 1.37 -7.60
CA GLY A 73 36.39 1.52 -8.05
C GLY A 73 37.30 0.27 -7.93
N LEU A 74 36.75 -0.85 -7.46
CA LEU A 74 37.46 -2.12 -7.42
C LEU A 74 37.58 -2.76 -8.81
N LYS A 75 38.65 -3.59 -8.97
CA LYS A 75 38.77 -4.43 -10.16
C LYS A 75 37.73 -5.54 -10.14
N LYS A 76 37.31 -5.99 -11.33
CA LYS A 76 36.27 -7.01 -11.51
C LYS A 76 36.47 -8.25 -10.61
N LYS A 77 37.70 -8.77 -10.50
CA LYS A 77 38.05 -9.94 -9.66
C LYS A 77 37.73 -9.71 -8.18
N ASP A 78 37.91 -8.49 -7.68
CA ASP A 78 37.68 -8.17 -6.26
C ASP A 78 36.19 -7.92 -6.01
N VAL A 79 35.47 -7.35 -6.98
CA VAL A 79 34.01 -7.28 -6.97
C VAL A 79 33.41 -8.68 -6.90
N GLU A 80 33.85 -9.62 -7.76
CA GLU A 80 33.38 -11.03 -7.75
C GLU A 80 33.61 -11.74 -6.40
N LYS A 81 34.64 -11.38 -5.67
CA LYS A 81 34.86 -11.92 -4.32
C LYS A 81 33.86 -11.39 -3.32
N LEU A 82 33.53 -10.08 -3.40
CA LEU A 82 32.50 -9.46 -2.53
C LEU A 82 31.11 -9.99 -2.86
N GLU A 83 30.77 -10.14 -4.15
CA GLU A 83 29.53 -10.76 -4.59
C GLU A 83 29.35 -12.15 -3.97
N LYS A 84 30.37 -13.00 -4.03
CA LYS A 84 30.35 -14.33 -3.40
C LYS A 84 30.25 -14.26 -1.88
N LYS A 85 31.00 -13.35 -1.25
CA LYS A 85 31.00 -13.16 0.21
C LYS A 85 29.63 -12.78 0.73
N TYR A 86 28.93 -11.89 0.03
CA TYR A 86 27.63 -11.37 0.45
C TYR A 86 26.42 -12.06 -0.24
N GLY A 87 26.67 -13.06 -1.09
CA GLY A 87 25.62 -13.80 -1.81
C GLY A 87 24.83 -12.95 -2.82
N ILE A 88 25.47 -11.92 -3.38
CA ILE A 88 24.84 -10.99 -4.33
C ILE A 88 24.71 -11.67 -5.69
N LYS A 89 23.53 -11.61 -6.26
CA LYS A 89 23.18 -12.11 -7.60
C LYS A 89 22.59 -10.97 -8.43
N ASP A 90 22.48 -11.18 -9.73
CA ASP A 90 21.97 -10.21 -10.70
C ASP A 90 20.62 -9.61 -10.29
N ASN A 91 19.71 -10.43 -9.75
CA ASN A 91 18.37 -10.03 -9.32
C ASN A 91 18.30 -9.60 -7.84
N THR A 92 19.42 -9.49 -7.14
CA THR A 92 19.46 -9.00 -5.75
C THR A 92 18.96 -7.55 -5.71
N VAL A 93 17.98 -7.27 -4.86
CA VAL A 93 17.54 -5.90 -4.60
C VAL A 93 18.55 -5.24 -3.67
N ILE A 94 19.23 -4.21 -4.15
CA ILE A 94 20.31 -3.52 -3.42
C ILE A 94 19.88 -2.18 -2.84
N SER A 95 18.76 -1.65 -3.28
CA SER A 95 18.20 -0.41 -2.73
C SER A 95 16.69 -0.37 -2.94
N LEU A 96 15.99 0.21 -1.98
CA LEU A 96 14.55 0.38 -2.02
C LEU A 96 14.17 1.75 -1.46
N HIS A 97 13.35 2.51 -2.19
CA HIS A 97 12.89 3.83 -1.79
C HIS A 97 11.38 3.94 -1.86
N ASN A 98 10.82 4.59 -0.84
CA ASN A 98 9.40 4.83 -0.70
C ASN A 98 9.12 6.34 -0.72
N ILE A 99 8.10 6.76 -1.47
CA ILE A 99 7.62 8.14 -1.53
C ILE A 99 6.10 8.13 -1.39
N ILE A 100 5.57 8.94 -0.50
CA ILE A 100 4.14 9.20 -0.43
C ILE A 100 3.89 10.54 -1.13
N VAL A 101 3.10 10.51 -2.19
CA VAL A 101 2.80 11.72 -2.97
C VAL A 101 1.99 12.70 -2.13
N GLN A 102 2.35 13.98 -2.17
CA GLN A 102 1.74 15.06 -1.39
C GLN A 102 1.93 14.94 0.14
N ILE A 103 2.85 14.10 0.60
CA ILE A 103 3.27 14.12 2.00
C ILE A 103 4.75 14.51 2.05
N THR A 104 5.02 15.73 2.46
CA THR A 104 6.37 16.26 2.71
C THR A 104 6.84 15.85 4.11
N SER A 105 6.83 14.56 4.42
CA SER A 105 7.35 14.06 5.69
C SER A 105 8.70 13.36 5.48
N ASN A 106 9.56 13.46 6.48
CA ASN A 106 10.73 12.61 6.51
C ASN A 106 10.29 11.15 6.77
N VAL A 107 10.20 10.36 5.70
CA VAL A 107 9.81 8.93 5.73
C VAL A 107 10.67 8.07 6.66
N ASN A 108 11.80 8.61 7.16
CA ASN A 108 12.70 7.89 8.07
C ASN A 108 12.28 7.98 9.55
N ASN A 109 11.25 8.76 9.89
CA ASN A 109 10.81 8.96 11.27
C ASN A 109 9.34 8.57 11.43
N LEU A 110 9.07 7.27 11.38
CA LEU A 110 7.73 6.70 11.47
C LEU A 110 7.68 5.55 12.48
N THR A 111 6.48 5.25 12.95
CA THR A 111 6.18 4.05 13.75
C THR A 111 5.15 3.22 13.01
N ILE A 112 5.39 1.91 12.88
CA ILE A 112 4.46 0.96 12.26
C ILE A 112 3.84 0.10 13.35
N ILE A 113 2.51 0.05 13.36
CA ILE A 113 1.72 -0.78 14.27
C ILE A 113 0.92 -1.73 13.40
N LYS A 114 1.18 -3.03 13.51
CA LYS A 114 0.48 -4.06 12.75
C LYS A 114 -0.58 -4.75 13.58
N HIS A 115 -1.69 -5.09 12.95
CA HIS A 115 -2.67 -5.99 13.56
C HIS A 115 -2.06 -7.39 13.70
N PRO A 116 -2.27 -8.08 14.85
CA PRO A 116 -1.56 -9.34 15.13
C PRO A 116 -1.90 -10.49 14.16
N TYR A 117 -3.08 -10.49 13.54
CA TYR A 117 -3.57 -11.61 12.74
C TYR A 117 -4.04 -11.25 11.32
N LEU A 118 -4.28 -9.96 11.05
CA LEU A 118 -4.83 -9.52 9.77
C LEU A 118 -3.80 -8.65 9.03
N ASP A 119 -3.90 -8.63 7.71
CA ASP A 119 -3.07 -7.79 6.84
C ASP A 119 -3.49 -6.31 6.95
N LEU A 120 -3.35 -5.74 8.14
CA LEU A 120 -3.78 -4.41 8.51
C LEU A 120 -2.69 -3.71 9.32
N ALA A 121 -2.39 -2.47 9.01
CA ALA A 121 -1.39 -1.69 9.75
C ALA A 121 -1.74 -0.20 9.79
N ILE A 122 -1.21 0.45 10.80
CA ILE A 122 -1.15 1.90 10.96
C ILE A 122 0.31 2.32 10.80
N ILE A 123 0.55 3.36 10.01
CA ILE A 123 1.83 4.05 9.95
C ILE A 123 1.63 5.41 10.59
N ARG A 124 2.40 5.73 11.62
CA ARG A 124 2.38 7.02 12.30
C ARG A 124 3.63 7.81 11.93
N PHE A 125 3.45 8.91 11.22
CA PHE A 125 4.53 9.83 10.87
C PHE A 125 4.70 10.88 11.97
N LYS A 126 5.92 11.07 12.47
CA LYS A 126 6.20 12.04 13.55
C LYS A 126 6.12 13.49 13.10
N SER A 127 6.22 13.75 11.80
CA SER A 127 6.11 15.10 11.23
C SER A 127 5.41 15.06 9.88
N ILE A 128 4.16 15.46 9.85
CA ILE A 128 3.41 15.74 8.62
C ILE A 128 3.11 17.25 8.59
N ASN A 129 3.10 17.83 7.40
CA ASN A 129 2.55 19.19 7.23
C ASN A 129 1.03 19.12 7.43
N LYS A 130 0.57 19.52 8.60
CA LYS A 130 -0.83 19.44 9.04
C LYS A 130 -1.82 20.22 8.14
N ASN A 131 -1.32 21.13 7.32
CA ASN A 131 -2.14 21.96 6.44
C ASN A 131 -2.47 21.32 5.09
N GLU A 132 -1.89 20.15 4.79
CA GLU A 132 -2.12 19.44 3.52
C GLU A 132 -3.43 18.64 3.50
N PHE A 133 -4.05 18.39 4.65
CA PHE A 133 -5.23 17.54 4.76
C PHE A 133 -6.38 18.23 5.50
N ASN A 134 -7.49 18.37 4.83
CA ASN A 134 -8.70 19.01 5.37
C ASN A 134 -9.89 18.04 5.53
N ASN A 135 -9.84 16.90 4.83
CA ASN A 135 -10.89 15.91 4.86
C ASN A 135 -10.33 14.56 5.31
N PHE A 136 -11.06 13.87 6.17
CA PHE A 136 -10.70 12.57 6.73
C PHE A 136 -11.83 11.57 6.53
N PRO A 137 -11.52 10.26 6.53
CA PRO A 137 -12.52 9.24 6.28
C PRO A 137 -13.58 9.17 7.39
N ILE A 138 -14.80 8.87 6.98
CA ILE A 138 -15.90 8.42 7.84
C ILE A 138 -16.04 6.91 7.62
N PHE A 139 -16.10 6.14 8.69
CA PHE A 139 -16.30 4.69 8.63
C PHE A 139 -17.77 4.35 8.84
N ASN A 140 -18.27 3.36 8.08
CA ASN A 140 -19.62 2.83 8.24
C ASN A 140 -19.57 1.36 8.64
N THR A 141 -20.29 0.97 9.69
CA THR A 141 -20.31 -0.39 10.22
C THR A 141 -21.48 -1.22 9.75
N LYS A 142 -22.52 -0.61 9.17
CA LYS A 142 -23.79 -1.25 8.80
C LYS A 142 -23.84 -1.79 7.37
N ASP A 143 -23.28 -1.07 6.41
CA ASP A 143 -23.41 -1.37 4.96
C ASP A 143 -22.52 -2.52 4.49
N LYS A 144 -22.78 -3.74 5.00
CA LYS A 144 -21.98 -4.94 4.66
C LYS A 144 -22.85 -6.13 4.24
N GLY A 145 -24.09 -5.89 3.86
CA GLY A 145 -24.96 -6.93 3.32
C GLY A 145 -24.46 -7.46 1.97
N ILE A 146 -24.64 -8.76 1.71
CA ILE A 146 -24.38 -9.34 0.38
C ILE A 146 -25.25 -8.59 -0.65
N GLY A 147 -24.65 -8.22 -1.80
CA GLY A 147 -25.31 -7.41 -2.82
C GLY A 147 -25.17 -5.89 -2.61
N THR A 148 -24.62 -5.44 -1.47
CA THR A 148 -24.33 -4.01 -1.26
C THR A 148 -23.39 -3.50 -2.33
N SER A 149 -23.76 -2.41 -3.00
CA SER A 149 -22.95 -1.74 -4.01
C SER A 149 -21.74 -1.07 -3.35
N ILE A 150 -20.57 -1.29 -3.92
CA ILE A 150 -19.29 -0.81 -3.41
C ILE A 150 -18.42 -0.18 -4.50
N CYS A 151 -17.45 0.61 -4.09
CA CYS A 151 -16.40 1.13 -4.96
C CYS A 151 -15.03 0.87 -4.32
N HIS A 152 -14.17 0.11 -5.00
CA HIS A 152 -12.75 0.06 -4.70
C HIS A 152 -12.10 1.36 -5.18
N LEU A 153 -11.28 1.98 -4.33
CA LEU A 153 -10.55 3.19 -4.69
C LEU A 153 -9.06 3.01 -4.41
N GLY A 154 -8.24 3.35 -5.40
CA GLY A 154 -6.79 3.28 -5.26
C GLY A 154 -6.09 3.60 -6.58
N PHE A 155 -4.80 3.31 -6.64
CA PHE A 155 -3.93 3.65 -7.76
C PHE A 155 -3.49 2.37 -8.46
N ALA A 156 -4.14 2.03 -9.57
CA ALA A 156 -3.82 0.84 -10.35
C ALA A 156 -2.95 1.18 -11.57
N PHE A 157 -2.25 0.16 -12.08
CA PHE A 157 -1.47 0.22 -13.31
C PHE A 157 -0.45 1.37 -13.34
N PRO A 158 0.60 1.30 -12.52
CA PRO A 158 1.59 2.35 -12.44
C PRO A 158 2.34 2.47 -13.79
N ASN A 159 2.12 3.56 -14.49
CA ASN A 159 2.90 3.97 -15.66
C ASN A 159 3.60 5.29 -15.31
N TYR A 160 4.70 5.19 -14.55
CA TYR A 160 5.41 6.37 -14.09
C TYR A 160 6.91 6.12 -13.95
N ASP A 161 7.68 7.18 -14.17
CA ASP A 161 9.12 7.23 -13.95
C ASP A 161 9.42 8.17 -12.77
N ALA A 162 8.99 7.77 -11.55
CA ALA A 162 9.23 8.54 -10.33
C ALA A 162 10.68 8.51 -9.89
N PHE A 163 11.40 7.48 -10.30
CA PHE A 163 12.74 7.21 -9.84
C PHE A 163 13.69 7.05 -11.01
N SER A 164 14.89 7.61 -10.87
CA SER A 164 16.04 7.33 -11.72
C SER A 164 17.23 6.89 -10.86
N TYR A 165 18.17 6.14 -11.43
CA TYR A 165 19.38 5.74 -10.73
C TYR A 165 20.55 6.60 -11.20
N ASP A 166 21.13 7.33 -10.24
CA ASP A 166 22.38 8.07 -10.45
C ASP A 166 23.56 7.10 -10.32
N LYS A 167 24.14 6.73 -11.45
CA LYS A 167 25.25 5.78 -11.50
C LYS A 167 26.57 6.36 -10.93
N GLU A 168 26.73 7.68 -10.94
CA GLU A 168 27.93 8.34 -10.43
C GLU A 168 27.94 8.33 -8.89
N ASN A 169 26.78 8.64 -8.29
CA ASN A 169 26.62 8.69 -6.84
C ASN A 169 26.04 7.40 -6.24
N GLU A 170 25.70 6.43 -7.08
CA GLU A 170 25.12 5.13 -6.71
C GLU A 170 23.89 5.25 -5.80
N LYS A 171 22.96 6.13 -6.17
CA LYS A 171 21.76 6.40 -5.40
C LYS A 171 20.51 6.54 -6.29
N ILE A 172 19.37 6.22 -5.72
CA ILE A 172 18.08 6.57 -6.33
C ILE A 172 17.87 8.09 -6.24
N ILE A 173 17.47 8.69 -7.35
CA ILE A 173 17.01 10.07 -7.44
C ILE A 173 15.52 10.06 -7.71
N VAL A 174 14.79 10.91 -6.99
CA VAL A 174 13.39 11.21 -7.29
C VAL A 174 13.34 12.15 -8.47
N THR A 175 12.69 11.76 -9.55
CA THR A 175 12.52 12.64 -10.70
C THR A 175 11.42 13.66 -10.38
N ASN A 176 11.74 14.96 -10.53
CA ASN A 176 10.78 16.05 -10.32
C ASN A 176 9.72 16.18 -11.44
N LYS A 177 9.48 15.12 -12.20
CA LYS A 177 8.38 15.13 -13.17
C LYS A 177 7.07 15.19 -12.41
N MET A 178 6.24 16.19 -12.68
CA MET A 178 4.87 16.25 -12.17
C MET A 178 4.15 14.97 -12.60
N MET A 179 3.96 14.08 -11.63
CA MET A 179 3.36 12.79 -11.89
C MET A 179 1.87 12.89 -11.58
N ASN A 180 1.08 12.68 -12.61
CA ASN A 180 -0.36 12.51 -12.41
C ASN A 180 -0.61 11.03 -12.13
N PHE A 181 -1.00 10.72 -10.89
CA PHE A 181 -1.41 9.38 -10.49
C PHE A 181 -2.93 9.36 -10.46
N PRO A 182 -3.58 8.98 -11.56
CA PRO A 182 -5.03 8.92 -11.60
C PRO A 182 -5.51 7.82 -10.66
N LEU A 183 -6.50 8.17 -9.85
CA LEU A 183 -7.29 7.17 -9.12
C LEU A 183 -7.98 6.25 -10.12
N PHE A 184 -8.05 4.98 -9.78
CA PHE A 184 -8.69 3.95 -10.59
C PHE A 184 -9.86 3.31 -9.81
N PRO A 185 -11.04 3.94 -9.85
CA PRO A 185 -12.21 3.41 -9.16
C PRO A 185 -12.80 2.20 -9.90
N LEU A 186 -13.15 1.16 -9.13
CA LEU A 186 -13.87 -0.01 -9.63
C LEU A 186 -15.16 -0.20 -8.85
N ASN A 187 -16.28 -0.36 -9.55
CA ASN A 187 -17.59 -0.58 -8.93
C ASN A 187 -17.97 -2.06 -8.95
N GLY A 188 -18.51 -2.54 -7.85
CA GLY A 188 -18.96 -3.91 -7.70
C GLY A 188 -19.92 -4.06 -6.54
N VAL A 189 -20.06 -5.29 -6.06
CA VAL A 189 -20.91 -5.63 -4.92
C VAL A 189 -20.15 -6.55 -3.94
N ILE A 190 -20.60 -6.58 -2.70
CA ILE A 190 -20.19 -7.60 -1.72
C ILE A 190 -20.80 -8.93 -2.14
N THR A 191 -19.98 -9.96 -2.30
CA THR A 191 -20.41 -11.30 -2.72
C THR A 191 -20.52 -12.28 -1.56
N ARG A 192 -19.66 -12.13 -0.56
CA ARG A 192 -19.63 -13.01 0.61
C ARG A 192 -19.04 -12.29 1.82
N ASN A 193 -19.62 -12.55 3.00
CA ASN A 193 -19.06 -12.15 4.28
C ASN A 193 -18.28 -13.31 4.92
N ILE A 194 -17.14 -13.00 5.54
CA ILE A 194 -16.32 -13.91 6.34
C ILE A 194 -16.54 -13.51 7.79
N ILE A 195 -17.08 -14.45 8.56
CA ILE A 195 -17.58 -14.23 9.92
C ILE A 195 -16.69 -15.01 10.89
N ASP A 196 -16.35 -14.40 12.02
CA ASP A 196 -15.65 -15.09 13.11
C ASP A 196 -16.62 -15.95 13.97
N SER A 197 -16.07 -16.64 14.98
CA SER A 197 -16.84 -17.49 15.90
C SER A 197 -17.90 -16.72 16.72
N ASN A 198 -17.78 -15.40 16.82
CA ASN A 198 -18.71 -14.52 17.56
C ASN A 198 -19.79 -13.91 16.67
N GLY A 199 -19.82 -14.26 15.37
CA GLY A 199 -20.75 -13.71 14.40
C GLY A 199 -20.37 -12.31 13.86
N LEU A 200 -19.14 -11.82 14.15
CA LEU A 200 -18.66 -10.55 13.61
C LEU A 200 -18.14 -10.74 12.19
N ILE A 201 -18.57 -9.89 11.26
CA ILE A 201 -18.00 -9.81 9.92
C ILE A 201 -16.59 -9.23 10.03
N THR A 202 -15.58 -10.09 9.87
CA THR A 202 -14.16 -9.69 9.95
C THR A 202 -13.62 -9.26 8.59
N MET A 203 -14.06 -9.91 7.52
CA MET A 203 -13.70 -9.64 6.14
C MET A 203 -14.90 -9.85 5.22
N PHE A 204 -14.78 -9.37 3.99
CA PHE A 204 -15.75 -9.69 2.93
C PHE A 204 -15.06 -9.80 1.57
N GLU A 205 -15.68 -10.58 0.70
CA GLU A 205 -15.26 -10.73 -0.69
C GLU A 205 -16.12 -9.84 -1.60
N THR A 206 -15.54 -9.40 -2.69
CA THR A 206 -16.18 -8.48 -3.64
C THR A 206 -16.17 -9.07 -5.05
N SER A 207 -17.17 -8.72 -5.86
CA SER A 207 -17.33 -9.19 -7.25
C SER A 207 -16.24 -8.69 -8.21
N ILE A 208 -15.41 -7.78 -7.75
CA ILE A 208 -14.33 -7.16 -8.53
C ILE A 208 -12.98 -7.43 -7.88
N PRO A 209 -11.91 -7.61 -8.68
CA PRO A 209 -10.58 -7.89 -8.13
C PRO A 209 -9.96 -6.68 -7.45
N CYS A 210 -9.02 -6.91 -6.55
CA CYS A 210 -8.03 -5.94 -6.13
C CYS A 210 -6.95 -5.84 -7.21
N LEU A 211 -6.89 -4.74 -7.93
CA LEU A 211 -5.86 -4.54 -8.94
C LEU A 211 -4.49 -4.23 -8.31
N PRO A 212 -3.37 -4.59 -8.98
CA PRO A 212 -2.05 -4.17 -8.56
C PRO A 212 -1.99 -2.66 -8.35
N GLY A 213 -1.63 -2.23 -7.13
CA GLY A 213 -1.63 -0.82 -6.73
C GLY A 213 -2.81 -0.41 -5.84
N GLN A 214 -3.92 -1.13 -5.83
CA GLN A 214 -5.08 -0.81 -4.98
C GLN A 214 -4.97 -1.38 -3.56
N ASN A 215 -3.99 -2.25 -3.29
CA ASN A 215 -3.78 -2.81 -1.96
C ASN A 215 -3.55 -1.68 -0.92
N GLY A 216 -4.26 -1.74 0.21
CA GLY A 216 -4.30 -0.70 1.23
C GLY A 216 -5.30 0.43 0.96
N GLY A 217 -6.04 0.36 -0.14
CA GLY A 217 -7.07 1.34 -0.50
C GLY A 217 -8.41 1.11 0.17
N PRO A 218 -9.27 2.15 0.24
CA PRO A 218 -10.60 2.04 0.82
C PRO A 218 -11.58 1.31 -0.10
N VAL A 219 -12.48 0.54 0.52
CA VAL A 219 -13.73 0.12 -0.09
C VAL A 219 -14.82 1.06 0.41
N LEU A 220 -15.44 1.78 -0.50
CA LEU A 220 -16.44 2.81 -0.20
C LEU A 220 -17.84 2.32 -0.47
N ASN A 221 -18.80 2.75 0.35
CA ASN A 221 -20.21 2.72 0.02
C ASN A 221 -20.60 3.91 -0.88
N ILE A 222 -21.87 4.00 -1.27
CA ILE A 222 -22.37 5.05 -2.17
C ILE A 222 -22.29 6.47 -1.57
N ASN A 223 -22.21 6.58 -0.24
CA ASN A 223 -22.08 7.84 0.48
C ASN A 223 -20.63 8.33 0.59
N GLY A 224 -19.64 7.50 0.19
CA GLY A 224 -18.22 7.79 0.34
C GLY A 224 -17.66 7.42 1.71
N GLU A 225 -18.39 6.63 2.48
CA GLU A 225 -17.96 6.11 3.76
C GLU A 225 -17.15 4.82 3.57
N ILE A 226 -16.12 4.61 4.38
CA ILE A 226 -15.30 3.41 4.33
C ILE A 226 -16.04 2.25 5.02
N ILE A 227 -16.31 1.18 4.26
CA ILE A 227 -16.85 -0.08 4.76
C ILE A 227 -15.79 -1.17 4.88
N GLY A 228 -14.61 -0.97 4.31
CA GLY A 228 -13.49 -1.90 4.41
C GLY A 228 -12.19 -1.37 3.83
N LEU A 229 -11.11 -2.13 4.08
CA LEU A 229 -9.77 -1.93 3.51
C LEU A 229 -9.45 -3.07 2.54
N LEU A 230 -9.13 -2.74 1.32
CA LEU A 230 -8.77 -3.70 0.29
C LEU A 230 -7.37 -4.26 0.54
N ILE A 231 -7.20 -5.59 0.54
CA ILE A 231 -5.93 -6.22 0.90
C ILE A 231 -5.34 -7.11 -0.20
N ASP A 232 -6.14 -7.93 -0.88
CA ASP A 232 -5.66 -8.85 -1.91
C ASP A 232 -6.80 -9.41 -2.76
N ASN A 233 -6.48 -10.45 -3.54
CA ASN A 233 -7.43 -11.23 -4.31
C ASN A 233 -7.50 -12.66 -3.80
N LYS A 234 -8.71 -13.21 -3.78
CA LYS A 234 -8.93 -14.63 -3.74
C LYS A 234 -9.06 -15.18 -5.16
N LYS A 235 -8.12 -16.04 -5.53
CA LYS A 235 -8.18 -16.78 -6.80
C LYS A 235 -9.08 -18.00 -6.59
N ILE A 236 -10.14 -18.11 -7.37
CA ILE A 236 -10.99 -19.30 -7.49
C ILE A 236 -10.70 -19.91 -8.84
N VAL A 237 -10.37 -21.21 -8.84
CA VAL A 237 -10.15 -22.00 -10.05
C VAL A 237 -11.23 -23.05 -10.08
N ASP A 238 -11.91 -23.18 -11.21
CA ASP A 238 -12.89 -24.25 -11.40
C ASP A 238 -12.17 -25.62 -11.39
N GLN A 239 -12.74 -26.58 -10.67
CA GLN A 239 -12.11 -27.91 -10.50
C GLN A 239 -12.22 -28.79 -11.75
N GLU A 240 -13.27 -28.60 -12.53
CA GLU A 240 -13.51 -29.35 -13.77
C GLU A 240 -12.87 -28.68 -14.98
N ASN A 241 -12.78 -27.36 -14.96
CA ASN A 241 -12.14 -26.57 -16.02
C ASN A 241 -11.14 -25.56 -15.42
N PRO A 242 -9.86 -25.93 -15.28
CA PRO A 242 -8.83 -25.08 -14.68
C PRO A 242 -8.55 -23.75 -15.43
N ASP A 243 -9.02 -23.62 -16.66
CA ASP A 243 -8.90 -22.38 -17.44
C ASP A 243 -9.91 -21.32 -16.99
N ILE A 244 -10.96 -21.72 -16.25
CA ILE A 244 -11.90 -20.80 -15.64
C ILE A 244 -11.33 -20.29 -14.34
N ILE A 245 -10.85 -19.06 -14.36
CA ILE A 245 -10.25 -18.38 -13.21
C ILE A 245 -11.06 -17.14 -12.86
N MET A 246 -11.51 -17.04 -11.62
CA MET A 246 -12.12 -15.84 -11.08
C MET A 246 -11.24 -15.26 -9.97
N ASN A 247 -11.02 -13.94 -10.03
CA ASN A 247 -10.34 -13.21 -8.98
C ASN A 247 -11.36 -12.32 -8.25
N LEU A 248 -11.59 -12.61 -6.97
CA LEU A 248 -12.45 -11.82 -6.09
C LEU A 248 -11.56 -10.97 -5.19
N GLY A 249 -11.88 -9.69 -5.03
CA GLY A 249 -11.17 -8.85 -4.08
C GLY A 249 -11.54 -9.21 -2.66
N ASN A 250 -10.56 -9.18 -1.76
CA ASN A 250 -10.75 -9.35 -0.31
C ASN A 250 -10.57 -8.02 0.40
N ALA A 251 -11.45 -7.74 1.35
CA ALA A 251 -11.38 -6.55 2.17
C ALA A 251 -11.59 -6.85 3.66
N ILE A 252 -10.81 -6.19 4.52
CA ILE A 252 -11.01 -6.20 5.96
C ILE A 252 -12.17 -5.28 6.31
N SER A 253 -13.12 -5.75 7.12
CA SER A 253 -14.30 -5.02 7.50
C SER A 253 -13.98 -3.76 8.32
N SER A 254 -14.72 -2.68 8.07
CA SER A 254 -14.60 -1.43 8.85
C SER A 254 -14.80 -1.62 10.35
N SER A 255 -15.62 -2.58 10.80
CA SER A 255 -15.78 -2.88 12.23
C SER A 255 -14.49 -3.33 12.89
N VAL A 256 -13.71 -4.19 12.20
CA VAL A 256 -12.40 -4.62 12.66
C VAL A 256 -11.40 -3.47 12.65
N ILE A 257 -11.43 -2.67 11.57
CA ILE A 257 -10.55 -1.51 11.43
C ILE A 257 -10.77 -0.51 12.57
N ILE A 258 -12.03 -0.15 12.85
CA ILE A 258 -12.38 0.77 13.93
C ILE A 258 -11.88 0.26 15.29
N ASN A 259 -12.15 -1.01 15.61
CA ASN A 259 -11.69 -1.62 16.85
C ASN A 259 -10.16 -1.56 16.97
N PHE A 260 -9.43 -1.84 15.89
CA PHE A 260 -7.98 -1.73 15.87
C PHE A 260 -7.50 -0.30 16.09
N LEU A 261 -8.11 0.70 15.45
CA LEU A 261 -7.77 2.11 15.60
C LEU A 261 -8.05 2.62 17.01
N GLU A 262 -9.20 2.28 17.59
CA GLU A 262 -9.59 2.65 18.97
C GLU A 262 -8.62 2.06 20.00
N ASN A 263 -8.18 0.81 19.81
CA ASN A 263 -7.16 0.17 20.66
C ASN A 263 -5.78 0.85 20.59
N GLN A 264 -5.54 1.63 19.53
CA GLN A 264 -4.32 2.45 19.37
C GLN A 264 -4.53 3.93 19.72
N ASN A 265 -5.66 4.27 20.36
CA ASN A 265 -6.07 5.63 20.72
C ASN A 265 -6.17 6.58 19.52
N ILE A 266 -6.57 6.07 18.34
CA ILE A 266 -6.81 6.87 17.14
C ILE A 266 -8.32 7.05 16.97
N PRO A 267 -8.86 8.25 17.30
CA PRO A 267 -10.27 8.52 17.11
C PRO A 267 -10.61 8.65 15.61
N VAL A 268 -11.72 8.05 15.21
CA VAL A 268 -12.23 8.15 13.84
C VAL A 268 -13.72 8.51 13.84
N ALA A 269 -14.14 9.26 12.81
CA ALA A 269 -15.55 9.50 12.59
C ALA A 269 -16.24 8.22 12.10
N LYS A 270 -17.38 7.88 12.70
CA LYS A 270 -18.14 6.68 12.35
C LYS A 270 -19.63 6.96 12.27
N ASN A 271 -20.27 6.35 11.27
CA ASN A 271 -21.73 6.23 11.14
C ASN A 271 -22.15 4.81 11.49
N ASN A 272 -23.03 4.71 12.47
CA ASN A 272 -23.57 3.45 13.01
C ASN A 272 -24.94 3.16 12.43
#